data_bc149826a3b9c9b0bbb00a4ac1e189ec
#
_entry.id   bc149826a3b9c9b0bbb00a4ac1e189ec
#
_cell.length_a   1.000
_cell.length_b   1.000
_cell.length_c   1.000
_cell.angle_alpha   90.00
_cell.angle_beta   90.00
_cell.angle_gamma   90.00
#
_symmetry.space_group_name_H-M   'P 1'
#
loop_
_entity.id
_entity.type
_entity.pdbx_description
1 polymer ?
#
loop_
_entity_poly.entity_id
_entity_poly.type
_entity_poly.pdbx_seq_one_letter_code
_entity_poly.pdbx_strand_id
1 'polypeptide(L)'
;NALVQTIDLAPTILDFFDVSLTEDMQGKPIFEYVAKDEEIRQASLYGVMGGQVNVTDGQYVYMRANTTEDNKPLYDYTLMPTHMKKRFSPRELQEWEKVEGFSFMKGCKVMQIPTRTPPIFYYKDNPLGNGRTATLLFDVQADPGQTNPLDDQEVEICMIRLMIREMARNECPSEQYIRLGLPEPVRLGKGHTDDVIKMPSDKD
;
A
#
# COMPACT_ATOMS: atom_id res chain seq x y z
N ASN A 1 8.52 14.70 -13.27
CA ASN A 1 8.32 14.33 -11.84
C ASN A 1 7.02 13.53 -11.61
N ALA A 2 6.46 12.94 -12.69
CA ALA A 2 5.24 12.12 -12.56
C ALA A 2 5.48 10.87 -11.70
N LEU A 3 4.55 10.59 -10.77
CA LEU A 3 4.58 9.36 -9.99
C LEU A 3 4.13 8.18 -10.84
N VAL A 4 4.97 7.16 -10.97
CA VAL A 4 4.70 5.91 -11.68
C VAL A 4 4.80 4.72 -10.76
N GLN A 5 4.06 3.65 -11.08
CA GLN A 5 4.10 2.39 -10.33
C GLN A 5 4.35 1.21 -11.28
N THR A 6 4.85 0.10 -10.76
CA THR A 6 5.11 -1.10 -11.58
C THR A 6 3.86 -1.67 -12.24
N ILE A 7 2.67 -1.45 -11.68
CA ILE A 7 1.40 -1.83 -12.29
C ILE A 7 1.10 -1.10 -13.61
N ASP A 8 1.77 0.02 -13.87
CA ASP A 8 1.61 0.82 -15.10
C ASP A 8 2.37 0.20 -16.31
N LEU A 9 3.31 -0.70 -16.05
CA LEU A 9 4.15 -1.27 -17.13
C LEU A 9 3.33 -2.13 -18.08
N ALA A 10 2.48 -3.03 -17.58
CA ALA A 10 1.68 -3.90 -18.43
C ALA A 10 0.69 -3.12 -19.33
N PRO A 11 -0.14 -2.21 -18.79
CA PRO A 11 -1.01 -1.38 -19.62
C PRO A 11 -0.23 -0.51 -20.62
N THR A 12 0.96 -0.01 -20.25
CA THR A 12 1.81 0.77 -21.16
C THR A 12 2.31 -0.06 -22.34
N ILE A 13 2.69 -1.31 -22.10
CA ILE A 13 3.13 -2.22 -23.17
C ILE A 13 1.96 -2.56 -24.10
N LEU A 14 0.77 -2.84 -23.56
CA LEU A 14 -0.42 -3.12 -24.35
C LEU A 14 -0.79 -1.91 -25.24
N ASP A 15 -0.81 -0.72 -24.67
CA ASP A 15 -1.09 0.53 -25.35
C ASP A 15 -0.09 0.79 -26.50
N PHE A 16 1.21 0.53 -26.25
CA PHE A 16 2.25 0.63 -27.27
C PHE A 16 1.99 -0.28 -28.49
N PHE A 17 1.40 -1.45 -28.27
CA PHE A 17 1.06 -2.39 -29.35
C PHE A 17 -0.37 -2.25 -29.86
N ASP A 18 -1.10 -1.19 -29.49
CA ASP A 18 -2.49 -0.96 -29.85
C ASP A 18 -3.42 -2.12 -29.45
N VAL A 19 -3.14 -2.72 -28.28
CA VAL A 19 -3.93 -3.80 -27.67
C VAL A 19 -4.81 -3.23 -26.57
N SER A 20 -6.11 -3.50 -26.62
CA SER A 20 -7.07 -3.04 -25.61
C SER A 20 -6.71 -3.54 -24.21
N LEU A 21 -6.81 -2.65 -23.23
CA LEU A 21 -6.62 -3.00 -21.82
C LEU A 21 -7.75 -3.89 -21.32
N THR A 22 -7.45 -4.77 -20.37
CA THR A 22 -8.48 -5.57 -19.71
C THR A 22 -9.12 -4.78 -18.56
N GLU A 23 -10.40 -5.07 -18.25
CA GLU A 23 -11.18 -4.34 -17.22
C GLU A 23 -10.59 -4.47 -15.79
N ASP A 24 -9.80 -5.51 -15.55
CA ASP A 24 -9.14 -5.78 -14.26
C ASP A 24 -7.77 -5.09 -14.11
N MET A 25 -7.28 -4.39 -15.13
CA MET A 25 -6.04 -3.62 -15.03
C MET A 25 -6.29 -2.30 -14.28
N GLN A 26 -5.59 -2.14 -13.15
CA GLN A 26 -5.66 -0.92 -12.34
C GLN A 26 -4.56 0.10 -12.69
N GLY A 27 -3.51 -0.34 -13.37
CA GLY A 27 -2.44 0.53 -13.88
C GLY A 27 -2.92 1.36 -15.08
N LYS A 28 -2.15 2.40 -15.42
CA LYS A 28 -2.43 3.33 -16.52
C LYS A 28 -1.29 3.32 -17.52
N PRO A 29 -1.58 3.43 -18.86
CA PRO A 29 -0.53 3.68 -19.85
C PRO A 29 0.20 5.00 -19.53
N ILE A 30 1.53 5.00 -19.62
CA ILE A 30 2.32 6.15 -19.17
C ILE A 30 3.09 6.87 -20.28
N PHE A 31 3.13 6.37 -21.52
CA PHE A 31 3.96 6.96 -22.58
C PHE A 31 3.67 8.44 -22.83
N GLU A 32 2.42 8.81 -22.99
CA GLU A 32 2.05 10.20 -23.25
C GLU A 32 2.37 11.11 -22.07
N TYR A 33 2.14 10.63 -20.85
CA TYR A 33 2.38 11.39 -19.62
C TYR A 33 3.87 11.60 -19.36
N VAL A 34 4.70 10.56 -19.56
CA VAL A 34 6.16 10.66 -19.40
C VAL A 34 6.74 11.64 -20.42
N ALA A 35 6.27 11.62 -21.67
CA ALA A 35 6.75 12.54 -22.71
C ALA A 35 6.45 14.01 -22.40
N LYS A 36 5.37 14.29 -21.66
CA LYS A 36 4.91 15.65 -21.31
C LYS A 36 5.24 16.06 -19.88
N ASP A 37 5.77 15.14 -19.06
CA ASP A 37 5.96 15.27 -17.60
C ASP A 37 4.64 15.65 -16.87
N GLU A 38 3.52 15.08 -17.33
CA GLU A 38 2.21 15.29 -16.72
C GLU A 38 1.94 14.32 -15.58
N GLU A 39 1.18 14.76 -14.58
CA GLU A 39 0.79 13.92 -13.45
C GLU A 39 -0.22 12.85 -13.85
N ILE A 40 0.08 11.59 -13.52
CA ILE A 40 -0.82 10.45 -13.72
C ILE A 40 -1.63 10.17 -12.46
N ARG A 41 -1.03 10.44 -11.30
CA ARG A 41 -1.60 10.25 -9.97
C ARG A 41 -1.04 11.25 -8.97
N GLN A 42 -1.86 11.56 -7.97
CA GLN A 42 -1.49 12.47 -6.89
C GLN A 42 -0.63 11.79 -5.81
N ALA A 43 -0.72 10.47 -5.69
CA ALA A 43 0.03 9.72 -4.70
C ALA A 43 0.30 8.29 -5.16
N SER A 44 1.29 7.67 -4.54
CA SER A 44 1.63 6.26 -4.74
C SER A 44 1.87 5.57 -3.41
N LEU A 45 1.27 4.37 -3.24
CA LEU A 45 1.58 3.46 -2.14
C LEU A 45 2.68 2.50 -2.55
N TYR A 46 3.58 2.20 -1.62
CA TYR A 46 4.60 1.18 -1.82
C TYR A 46 5.03 0.57 -0.48
N GLY A 47 5.70 -0.55 -0.54
CA GLY A 47 6.18 -1.25 0.65
C GLY A 47 6.47 -2.71 0.36
N VAL A 48 6.71 -3.45 1.43
CA VAL A 48 6.89 -4.90 1.39
C VAL A 48 5.98 -5.56 2.41
N MET A 49 5.60 -6.80 2.14
CA MET A 49 4.76 -7.60 3.05
C MET A 49 5.35 -7.63 4.46
N GLY A 50 4.55 -7.25 5.45
CA GLY A 50 4.95 -7.19 6.86
C GLY A 50 5.85 -6.01 7.25
N GLY A 51 6.24 -5.17 6.29
CA GLY A 51 6.99 -3.93 6.54
C GLY A 51 6.10 -2.72 6.80
N GLN A 52 6.71 -1.54 6.74
CA GLN A 52 5.99 -0.27 6.71
C GLN A 52 5.12 -0.18 5.45
N VAL A 53 3.99 0.50 5.57
CA VAL A 53 3.26 1.01 4.42
C VAL A 53 3.73 2.44 4.17
N ASN A 54 4.13 2.71 2.95
CA ASN A 54 4.66 4.01 2.58
C ASN A 54 3.74 4.68 1.55
N VAL A 55 3.62 6.00 1.66
CA VAL A 55 2.94 6.84 0.68
C VAL A 55 3.82 8.01 0.29
N THR A 56 3.75 8.42 -0.97
CA THR A 56 4.41 9.63 -1.46
C THR A 56 3.48 10.40 -2.37
N ASP A 57 3.57 11.73 -2.30
CA ASP A 57 2.98 12.68 -3.25
C ASP A 57 4.00 13.25 -4.24
N GLY A 58 5.27 12.79 -4.17
CA GLY A 58 6.38 13.27 -5.00
C GLY A 58 7.23 14.33 -4.32
N GLN A 59 6.74 14.99 -3.27
CA GLN A 59 7.52 15.86 -2.40
C GLN A 59 7.81 15.19 -1.07
N TYR A 60 6.78 14.63 -0.42
CA TYR A 60 6.93 13.96 0.87
C TYR A 60 6.88 12.44 0.72
N VAL A 61 7.61 11.76 1.60
CA VAL A 61 7.53 10.32 1.81
C VAL A 61 7.15 10.08 3.26
N TYR A 62 6.01 9.43 3.48
CA TYR A 62 5.57 9.01 4.80
C TYR A 62 5.59 7.49 4.92
N MET A 63 6.31 7.00 5.91
CA MET A 63 6.52 5.59 6.18
C MET A 63 5.82 5.22 7.48
N ARG A 64 4.68 4.53 7.41
CA ARG A 64 3.91 4.16 8.59
C ARG A 64 4.29 2.77 9.08
N ALA A 65 4.79 2.70 10.31
CA ALA A 65 5.11 1.45 10.97
C ALA A 65 3.86 0.80 11.59
N ASN A 66 3.96 -0.50 11.85
CA ASN A 66 2.99 -1.21 12.69
C ASN A 66 3.01 -0.72 14.14
N THR A 67 1.87 -0.82 14.83
CA THR A 67 1.73 -0.34 16.21
C THR A 67 1.98 -1.42 17.26
N THR A 68 1.93 -2.70 16.89
CA THR A 68 2.12 -3.84 17.79
C THR A 68 3.48 -4.51 17.61
N GLU A 69 4.05 -5.07 18.68
CA GLU A 69 5.36 -5.73 18.64
C GLU A 69 5.36 -6.99 17.77
N ASP A 70 4.25 -7.71 17.74
CA ASP A 70 4.07 -8.94 16.98
C ASP A 70 3.64 -8.69 15.52
N ASN A 71 3.52 -7.42 15.10
CA ASN A 71 3.14 -7.00 13.76
C ASN A 71 1.81 -7.59 13.28
N LYS A 72 0.83 -7.71 14.18
CA LYS A 72 -0.49 -8.27 13.88
C LYS A 72 -1.60 -7.20 13.97
N PRO A 73 -2.74 -7.48 13.32
CA PRO A 73 -3.03 -8.63 12.44
C PRO A 73 -2.34 -8.48 11.08
N LEU A 74 -1.91 -9.61 10.50
CA LEU A 74 -1.29 -9.65 9.17
C LEU A 74 -1.64 -10.99 8.48
N TYR A 75 -2.13 -10.92 7.24
CA TYR A 75 -2.57 -12.08 6.46
C TYR A 75 -1.98 -12.08 5.07
N ASP A 76 -1.71 -13.27 4.55
CA ASP A 76 -1.50 -13.52 3.12
C ASP A 76 -2.84 -13.80 2.45
N TYR A 77 -3.14 -13.11 1.35
CA TYR A 77 -4.30 -13.35 0.49
C TYR A 77 -3.81 -13.98 -0.80
N THR A 78 -4.21 -15.23 -1.07
CA THR A 78 -3.66 -15.96 -2.21
C THR A 78 -4.67 -16.93 -2.82
N LEU A 79 -4.53 -17.15 -4.13
CA LEU A 79 -5.24 -18.22 -4.86
C LEU A 79 -4.48 -19.55 -4.81
N MET A 80 -3.20 -19.52 -4.42
CA MET A 80 -2.35 -20.70 -4.38
C MET A 80 -1.60 -20.78 -3.04
N PRO A 81 -1.51 -21.94 -2.40
CA PRO A 81 -0.82 -22.10 -1.12
C PRO A 81 0.70 -22.14 -1.30
N THR A 82 1.26 -21.10 -1.95
CA THR A 82 2.70 -21.01 -2.24
C THR A 82 3.23 -19.61 -1.95
N HIS A 83 4.40 -19.55 -1.31
CA HIS A 83 5.28 -18.40 -1.35
C HIS A 83 5.98 -18.31 -2.71
N MET A 84 6.73 -17.24 -2.97
CA MET A 84 7.46 -17.08 -4.24
C MET A 84 8.42 -18.25 -4.58
N LYS A 85 9.03 -18.88 -3.57
CA LYS A 85 10.05 -19.92 -3.76
C LYS A 85 9.72 -21.26 -3.12
N LYS A 86 8.67 -21.35 -2.31
CA LYS A 86 8.31 -22.57 -1.57
C LYS A 86 6.82 -22.66 -1.33
N ARG A 87 6.30 -23.84 -1.06
CA ARG A 87 4.92 -24.02 -0.61
C ARG A 87 4.74 -23.56 0.83
N PHE A 88 3.53 -23.18 1.20
CA PHE A 88 3.15 -23.03 2.59
C PHE A 88 3.35 -24.35 3.34
N SER A 89 3.86 -24.27 4.55
CA SER A 89 3.96 -25.44 5.44
C SER A 89 2.58 -25.81 5.99
N PRO A 90 2.38 -27.09 6.43
CA PRO A 90 1.14 -27.47 7.10
C PRO A 90 0.78 -26.59 8.30
N ARG A 91 1.78 -26.06 8.99
CA ARG A 91 1.58 -25.18 10.14
C ARG A 91 1.03 -23.80 9.73
N GLU A 92 1.45 -23.27 8.60
CA GLU A 92 0.94 -22.00 8.05
C GLU A 92 -0.51 -22.16 7.59
N LEU A 93 -0.89 -23.36 7.15
CA LEU A 93 -2.23 -23.68 6.66
C LEU A 93 -3.21 -24.16 7.74
N GLN A 94 -2.87 -24.11 9.03
CA GLN A 94 -3.76 -24.57 10.10
C GLN A 94 -4.96 -23.66 10.35
N GLU A 95 -4.79 -22.35 10.11
CA GLU A 95 -5.77 -21.32 10.48
C GLU A 95 -6.21 -20.49 9.26
N TRP A 96 -6.15 -21.10 8.04
CA TRP A 96 -6.60 -20.40 6.86
C TRP A 96 -8.12 -20.37 6.75
N GLU A 97 -8.63 -19.31 6.17
CA GLU A 97 -10.05 -19.16 5.86
C GLU A 97 -10.24 -18.87 4.37
N LYS A 98 -11.42 -19.24 3.84
CA LYS A 98 -11.83 -18.87 2.50
C LYS A 98 -12.69 -17.60 2.57
N VAL A 99 -12.18 -16.52 2.00
CA VAL A 99 -12.85 -15.22 2.02
C VAL A 99 -13.16 -14.74 0.60
N GLU A 100 -13.98 -13.71 0.48
CA GLU A 100 -14.18 -13.04 -0.80
C GLU A 100 -12.87 -12.39 -1.26
N GLY A 101 -12.62 -12.45 -2.56
CA GLY A 101 -11.48 -11.79 -3.18
C GLY A 101 -11.72 -10.30 -3.40
N PHE A 102 -10.71 -9.62 -3.88
CA PHE A 102 -10.76 -8.20 -4.25
C PHE A 102 -11.45 -8.01 -5.60
N SER A 103 -11.90 -6.79 -5.92
CA SER A 103 -12.66 -6.50 -7.15
C SER A 103 -11.93 -6.95 -8.42
N PHE A 104 -10.59 -6.77 -8.46
CA PHE A 104 -9.75 -7.19 -9.58
C PHE A 104 -9.57 -8.71 -9.72
N MET A 105 -10.05 -9.51 -8.76
CA MET A 105 -9.97 -10.98 -8.80
C MET A 105 -11.16 -11.64 -9.48
N LYS A 106 -12.03 -10.88 -10.16
CA LYS A 106 -13.14 -11.41 -10.97
C LYS A 106 -14.09 -12.35 -10.20
N GLY A 107 -14.35 -12.05 -8.92
CA GLY A 107 -15.20 -12.84 -8.05
C GLY A 107 -14.59 -14.17 -7.55
N CYS A 108 -13.31 -14.39 -7.78
CA CYS A 108 -12.61 -15.54 -7.20
C CYS A 108 -12.45 -15.36 -5.70
N LYS A 109 -12.86 -16.39 -4.93
CA LYS A 109 -12.57 -16.45 -3.50
C LYS A 109 -11.10 -16.78 -3.27
N VAL A 110 -10.51 -16.23 -2.23
CA VAL A 110 -9.10 -16.41 -1.89
C VAL A 110 -8.93 -17.08 -0.55
N MET A 111 -7.75 -17.66 -0.33
CA MET A 111 -7.30 -18.09 0.98
C MET A 111 -6.77 -16.87 1.73
N GLN A 112 -7.30 -16.63 2.92
CA GLN A 112 -6.74 -15.71 3.90
C GLN A 112 -5.95 -16.55 4.92
N ILE A 113 -4.64 -16.34 4.98
CA ILE A 113 -3.73 -17.15 5.80
C ILE A 113 -3.05 -16.24 6.81
N PRO A 114 -3.20 -16.47 8.13
CA PRO A 114 -2.50 -15.68 9.14
C PRO A 114 -1.00 -15.76 8.93
N THR A 115 -0.36 -14.62 8.73
CA THR A 115 1.09 -14.59 8.53
C THR A 115 1.80 -14.62 9.89
N ARG A 116 2.84 -15.45 9.98
CA ARG A 116 3.70 -15.57 11.16
C ARG A 116 5.09 -14.98 10.89
N THR A 117 5.20 -14.22 9.82
CA THR A 117 6.47 -13.59 9.45
C THR A 117 6.77 -12.45 10.43
N PRO A 118 7.90 -12.51 11.16
CA PRO A 118 8.36 -11.36 11.91
C PRO A 118 8.56 -10.18 10.95
N PRO A 119 8.55 -8.93 11.42
CA PRO A 119 8.83 -7.77 10.60
C PRO A 119 10.10 -8.02 9.80
N ILE A 120 10.00 -7.97 8.46
CA ILE A 120 11.06 -8.41 7.54
C ILE A 120 12.32 -7.55 7.68
N PHE A 121 12.22 -6.39 8.28
CA PHE A 121 13.32 -5.45 8.45
C PHE A 121 13.64 -5.21 9.92
N TYR A 122 14.30 -6.19 10.55
CA TYR A 122 15.24 -5.86 11.58
C TYR A 122 16.45 -5.22 10.89
N TYR A 123 16.43 -3.93 10.70
CA TYR A 123 17.67 -3.20 10.46
C TYR A 123 18.52 -3.32 11.72
N LYS A 124 19.46 -4.24 11.71
CA LYS A 124 20.40 -4.47 12.81
C LYS A 124 21.19 -3.20 13.14
N ASP A 125 21.27 -2.29 12.18
CA ASP A 125 22.00 -1.03 12.23
C ASP A 125 21.10 0.18 11.97
N ASN A 126 19.81 0.12 12.35
CA ASN A 126 18.91 1.28 12.27
C ASN A 126 19.44 2.39 13.19
N PRO A 127 19.89 3.54 12.65
CA PRO A 127 20.39 4.66 13.46
C PRO A 127 19.33 5.23 14.43
N LEU A 128 18.05 4.90 14.24
CA LEU A 128 16.94 5.29 15.10
C LEU A 128 16.69 4.33 16.27
N GLY A 129 17.54 3.30 16.45
CA GLY A 129 17.59 2.44 17.65
C GLY A 129 16.49 1.36 17.74
N ASN A 130 16.86 0.23 18.36
CA ASN A 130 15.99 -0.83 18.88
C ASN A 130 15.36 -1.84 17.89
N GLY A 131 15.79 -1.94 16.63
CA GLY A 131 15.32 -2.99 15.72
C GLY A 131 13.82 -2.90 15.34
N ARG A 132 13.13 -1.85 15.72
CA ARG A 132 11.74 -1.56 15.33
C ARG A 132 11.74 -0.66 14.11
N THR A 133 10.85 -0.93 13.18
CA THR A 133 10.54 0.04 12.12
C THR A 133 9.85 1.25 12.78
N ALA A 134 10.42 2.44 12.63
CA ALA A 134 9.81 3.68 13.09
C ALA A 134 8.85 4.24 12.04
N THR A 135 7.84 5.00 12.47
CA THR A 135 7.09 5.88 11.57
C THR A 135 7.97 7.08 11.26
N LEU A 136 8.14 7.40 9.98
CA LEU A 136 9.07 8.43 9.50
C LEU A 136 8.40 9.29 8.42
N LEU A 137 8.76 10.57 8.39
CA LEU A 137 8.37 11.52 7.37
C LEU A 137 9.63 12.17 6.79
N PHE A 138 9.70 12.33 5.46
CA PHE A 138 10.80 12.97 4.77
C PHE A 138 10.29 13.93 3.70
N ASP A 139 10.98 15.07 3.50
CA ASP A 139 10.88 15.87 2.28
C ASP A 139 11.98 15.41 1.32
N VAL A 140 11.61 14.66 0.29
CA VAL A 140 12.59 14.07 -0.65
C VAL A 140 13.10 15.06 -1.69
N GLN A 141 12.51 16.25 -1.78
CA GLN A 141 13.07 17.33 -2.59
C GLN A 141 14.19 18.05 -1.87
N ALA A 142 14.04 18.27 -0.55
CA ALA A 142 15.07 18.88 0.28
C ALA A 142 16.15 17.87 0.73
N ASP A 143 15.74 16.61 0.99
CA ASP A 143 16.61 15.51 1.42
C ASP A 143 16.37 14.25 0.57
N PRO A 144 16.89 14.19 -0.66
CA PRO A 144 16.73 13.00 -1.52
C PRO A 144 17.30 11.71 -0.93
N GLY A 145 18.23 11.84 0.01
CA GLY A 145 18.86 10.70 0.70
C GLY A 145 18.02 10.14 1.85
N GLN A 146 16.95 10.82 2.26
CA GLN A 146 16.08 10.46 3.38
C GLN A 146 16.89 10.18 4.66
N THR A 147 17.83 11.07 4.96
CA THR A 147 18.74 10.98 6.10
C THR A 147 18.27 11.74 7.32
N ASN A 148 17.37 12.73 7.13
CA ASN A 148 16.89 13.63 8.16
C ASN A 148 15.36 13.62 8.20
N PRO A 149 14.74 12.79 9.07
CA PRO A 149 13.29 12.76 9.21
C PRO A 149 12.76 14.13 9.66
N LEU A 150 11.60 14.53 9.10
CA LEU A 150 10.88 15.71 9.50
C LEU A 150 10.04 15.45 10.76
N ASP A 151 9.97 16.47 11.61
CA ASP A 151 9.02 16.58 12.72
C ASP A 151 8.04 17.72 12.40
N ASP A 152 7.08 17.45 11.51
CA ASP A 152 6.06 18.41 11.06
C ASP A 152 4.68 17.74 11.13
N GLN A 153 3.94 18.11 12.18
CA GLN A 153 2.64 17.52 12.47
C GLN A 153 1.58 17.84 11.40
N GLU A 154 1.62 19.01 10.78
CA GLU A 154 0.64 19.40 9.76
C GLU A 154 0.85 18.59 8.49
N VAL A 155 2.09 18.44 8.04
CA VAL A 155 2.45 17.59 6.91
C VAL A 155 2.15 16.14 7.22
N GLU A 156 2.47 15.64 8.42
CA GLU A 156 2.17 14.26 8.82
C GLU A 156 0.68 13.96 8.73
N ILE A 157 -0.19 14.85 9.24
CA ILE A 157 -1.65 14.68 9.16
C ILE A 157 -2.11 14.62 7.70
N CYS A 158 -1.58 15.47 6.82
CA CYS A 158 -1.90 15.45 5.40
C CYS A 158 -1.49 14.12 4.75
N MET A 159 -0.29 13.62 5.06
CA MET A 159 0.20 12.35 4.52
C MET A 159 -0.55 11.13 5.07
N ILE A 160 -0.99 11.16 6.33
CA ILE A 160 -1.87 10.13 6.91
C ILE A 160 -3.21 10.07 6.15
N ARG A 161 -3.85 11.22 5.91
CA ARG A 161 -5.10 11.28 5.13
C ARG A 161 -4.91 10.75 3.72
N LEU A 162 -3.82 11.14 3.07
CA LEU A 162 -3.44 10.66 1.76
C LEU A 162 -3.25 9.13 1.74
N MET A 163 -2.54 8.58 2.73
CA MET A 163 -2.32 7.14 2.89
C MET A 163 -3.65 6.40 3.04
N ILE A 164 -4.53 6.84 3.95
CA ILE A 164 -5.83 6.20 4.19
C ILE A 164 -6.69 6.21 2.91
N ARG A 165 -6.70 7.33 2.17
CA ARG A 165 -7.40 7.44 0.90
C ARG A 165 -6.89 6.44 -0.13
N GLU A 166 -5.58 6.37 -0.32
CA GLU A 166 -4.97 5.44 -1.28
C GLU A 166 -5.13 3.97 -0.84
N MET A 167 -5.04 3.67 0.46
CA MET A 167 -5.34 2.33 0.99
C MET A 167 -6.79 1.93 0.68
N ALA A 168 -7.75 2.82 0.89
CA ALA A 168 -9.16 2.56 0.61
C ALA A 168 -9.43 2.36 -0.89
N ARG A 169 -8.81 3.18 -1.75
CA ARG A 169 -8.91 3.05 -3.23
C ARG A 169 -8.38 1.70 -3.73
N ASN A 170 -7.36 1.17 -3.07
CA ASN A 170 -6.76 -0.13 -3.38
C ASN A 170 -7.38 -1.29 -2.59
N GLU A 171 -8.59 -1.12 -2.07
CA GLU A 171 -9.34 -2.16 -1.35
C GLU A 171 -8.56 -2.77 -0.17
N CYS A 172 -7.76 -1.95 0.51
CA CYS A 172 -6.96 -2.41 1.64
C CYS A 172 -7.85 -3.10 2.68
N PRO A 173 -7.49 -4.31 3.14
CA PRO A 173 -8.26 -5.01 4.16
C PRO A 173 -8.27 -4.28 5.50
N SER A 174 -9.38 -4.39 6.24
CA SER A 174 -9.62 -3.69 7.52
C SER A 174 -8.52 -3.92 8.56
N GLU A 175 -7.96 -5.12 8.60
CA GLU A 175 -6.89 -5.45 9.54
C GLU A 175 -5.60 -4.65 9.32
N GLN A 176 -5.36 -4.12 8.11
CA GLN A 176 -4.20 -3.27 7.88
C GLN A 176 -4.34 -1.91 8.57
N TYR A 177 -5.56 -1.37 8.65
CA TYR A 177 -5.81 -0.15 9.43
C TYR A 177 -5.55 -0.40 10.92
N ILE A 178 -6.00 -1.55 11.44
CA ILE A 178 -5.72 -1.96 12.83
C ILE A 178 -4.21 -2.09 13.07
N ARG A 179 -3.51 -2.81 12.19
CA ARG A 179 -2.06 -3.03 12.29
C ARG A 179 -1.26 -1.74 12.32
N LEU A 180 -1.67 -0.76 11.52
CA LEU A 180 -0.99 0.53 11.38
C LEU A 180 -1.50 1.59 12.38
N GLY A 181 -2.53 1.27 13.19
CA GLY A 181 -3.16 2.24 14.09
C GLY A 181 -3.79 3.41 13.35
N LEU A 182 -4.41 3.12 12.20
CA LEU A 182 -5.10 4.10 11.36
C LEU A 182 -6.61 3.93 11.49
N PRO A 183 -7.40 5.01 11.41
CA PRO A 183 -8.85 4.90 11.31
C PRO A 183 -9.24 4.28 9.96
N GLU A 184 -10.17 3.33 9.98
CA GLU A 184 -10.75 2.80 8.74
C GLU A 184 -11.78 3.78 8.18
N PRO A 185 -11.67 4.19 6.92
CA PRO A 185 -12.62 5.12 6.33
C PRO A 185 -13.95 4.44 6.00
N VAL A 186 -15.03 5.21 6.05
CA VAL A 186 -16.35 4.74 5.61
C VAL A 186 -16.41 4.77 4.09
N ARG A 187 -16.61 3.60 3.47
CA ARG A 187 -16.82 3.50 2.02
C ARG A 187 -18.29 3.77 1.69
N LEU A 188 -18.58 4.84 0.96
CA LEU A 188 -19.95 5.29 0.64
C LEU A 188 -20.52 4.68 -0.65
N GLY A 189 -19.87 3.69 -1.27
CA GLY A 189 -20.35 3.01 -2.47
C GLY A 189 -19.37 2.05 -3.11
N LYS A 190 -19.80 1.35 -4.16
CA LYS A 190 -18.94 0.52 -5.01
C LYS A 190 -18.45 1.38 -6.17
N GLY A 191 -17.25 1.94 -6.10
CA GLY A 191 -16.66 2.70 -7.19
C GLY A 191 -15.28 3.24 -6.84
N HIS A 192 -14.45 3.42 -7.88
CA HIS A 192 -13.08 3.93 -7.79
C HIS A 192 -13.01 5.47 -7.83
N THR A 193 -13.99 6.20 -7.28
CA THR A 193 -14.03 7.66 -7.35
C THR A 193 -13.74 8.30 -6.00
N ASP A 194 -13.04 9.43 -6.03
CA ASP A 194 -12.57 10.19 -4.86
C ASP A 194 -13.70 10.65 -3.91
N ASP A 195 -14.93 10.74 -4.43
CA ASP A 195 -16.11 11.23 -3.71
C ASP A 195 -16.71 10.23 -2.71
N VAL A 196 -16.07 9.07 -2.51
CA VAL A 196 -16.69 7.93 -1.81
C VAL A 196 -16.01 7.60 -0.48
N ILE A 197 -15.03 8.38 -0.05
CA ILE A 197 -14.29 8.11 1.19
C ILE A 197 -14.52 9.24 2.19
N LYS A 198 -15.36 8.99 3.21
CA LYS A 198 -15.53 9.89 4.33
C LYS A 198 -14.49 9.58 5.42
N MET A 199 -13.66 10.56 5.73
CA MET A 199 -12.68 10.43 6.81
C MET A 199 -13.34 10.59 8.17
N PRO A 200 -12.91 9.85 9.21
CA PRO A 200 -13.53 9.88 10.53
C PRO A 200 -13.54 11.24 11.25
N SER A 201 -12.69 12.17 10.82
CA SER A 201 -12.58 13.52 11.38
C SER A 201 -13.35 14.60 10.62
N ASP A 202 -13.93 14.26 9.48
CA ASP A 202 -14.79 15.17 8.74
C ASP A 202 -16.16 15.23 9.44
N LYS A 203 -16.19 15.96 10.57
CA LYS A 203 -17.46 16.27 11.25
C LYS A 203 -18.21 17.29 10.41
N ASP A 204 -19.48 16.99 10.17
CA ASP A 204 -20.49 17.90 9.63
C ASP A 204 -20.57 19.20 10.47
#